data_aeffc5acbd7dfc8bef7e38a6b192664f
#
_entry.id   aeffc5acbd7dfc8bef7e38a6b192664f
#
_cell.length_a   1.000
_cell.length_b   1.000
_cell.length_c   1.000
_cell.angle_alpha   90.00
_cell.angle_beta   90.00
_cell.angle_gamma   90.00
#
_symmetry.space_group_name_H-M   'P 1'
#
loop_
_entity.id
_entity.type
_entity.pdbx_description
1 polymer ?
#
loop_
_entity_poly.entity_id
_entity_poly.type
_entity_poly.pdbx_seq_one_letter_code
_entity_poly.pdbx_strand_id
1 'polypeptide(L)'
;MKTIYDYFRCALLASVAVLAICMCMFASCSGDDNDVPGGGSAQIGVHRIDLHFDNGFQNWYNLIIVHGVKPDGSFNKLYENGKELSFVSEGTQIQGYASEELRDYSISTDDNCGAMVATVSMSSLNGLPATRDVTITAVGYINGKRIYTKVFTLPAGAASMAMVFTTDDGGESELIIDGVIVESDHD
;
A
#
# COMPACT_ATOMS: atom_id res chain seq x y z
N MET A 1 -20.20 -25.65 6.17
CA MET A 1 -19.10 -25.18 7.04
C MET A 1 -17.95 -24.83 6.11
N LYS A 2 -17.76 -23.56 5.74
CA LYS A 2 -16.58 -23.13 4.97
C LYS A 2 -15.42 -23.12 5.97
N THR A 3 -14.38 -23.86 5.68
CA THR A 3 -13.23 -24.02 6.55
C THR A 3 -12.38 -22.77 6.54
N ILE A 4 -11.68 -22.48 7.64
CA ILE A 4 -10.68 -21.39 7.77
C ILE A 4 -9.71 -21.37 6.58
N TYR A 5 -9.47 -22.53 5.96
CA TYR A 5 -8.67 -22.71 4.75
C TYR A 5 -9.20 -21.97 3.51
N ASP A 6 -10.52 -21.83 3.36
CA ASP A 6 -11.13 -21.14 2.21
C ASP A 6 -10.98 -19.62 2.34
N TYR A 7 -11.02 -19.09 3.57
CA TYR A 7 -10.76 -17.68 3.84
C TYR A 7 -9.27 -17.30 3.62
N PHE A 8 -8.36 -18.17 4.06
CA PHE A 8 -6.93 -18.01 3.80
C PHE A 8 -6.59 -18.00 2.31
N ARG A 9 -7.26 -18.82 1.52
CA ARG A 9 -7.10 -18.85 0.06
C ARG A 9 -7.60 -17.57 -0.63
N CYS A 10 -8.74 -17.05 -0.19
CA CYS A 10 -9.26 -15.78 -0.76
C CYS A 10 -8.38 -14.59 -0.40
N ALA A 11 -7.93 -14.49 0.85
CA ALA A 11 -7.02 -13.41 1.28
C ALA A 11 -5.63 -13.53 0.57
N LEU A 12 -5.12 -14.75 0.39
CA LEU A 12 -3.86 -14.98 -0.31
C LEU A 12 -3.97 -14.69 -1.82
N LEU A 13 -5.10 -15.03 -2.43
CA LEU A 13 -5.35 -14.75 -3.86
C LEU A 13 -5.53 -13.24 -4.12
N ALA A 14 -6.19 -12.52 -3.22
CA ALA A 14 -6.31 -11.06 -3.31
C ALA A 14 -4.93 -10.39 -3.18
N SER A 15 -4.10 -10.82 -2.23
CA SER A 15 -2.75 -10.27 -2.06
C SER A 15 -1.81 -10.61 -3.22
N VAL A 16 -1.94 -11.78 -3.84
CA VAL A 16 -1.16 -12.16 -5.02
C VAL A 16 -1.60 -11.38 -6.26
N ALA A 17 -2.89 -11.11 -6.42
CA ALA A 17 -3.40 -10.28 -7.51
C ALA A 17 -2.90 -8.84 -7.41
N VAL A 18 -2.91 -8.25 -6.22
CA VAL A 18 -2.38 -6.91 -5.96
C VAL A 18 -0.86 -6.85 -6.18
N LEU A 19 -0.10 -7.88 -5.79
CA LEU A 19 1.33 -7.97 -6.09
C LEU A 19 1.62 -8.04 -7.60
N ALA A 20 0.78 -8.74 -8.37
CA ALA A 20 0.92 -8.83 -9.82
C ALA A 20 0.66 -7.48 -10.51
N ILE A 21 -0.30 -6.70 -10.01
CA ILE A 21 -0.60 -5.35 -10.52
C ILE A 21 0.57 -4.40 -10.21
N CYS A 22 1.12 -4.43 -9.00
CA CYS A 22 2.30 -3.63 -8.64
C CYS A 22 3.51 -3.94 -9.54
N MET A 23 3.74 -5.20 -9.93
CA MET A 23 4.85 -5.54 -10.82
C MET A 23 4.65 -5.05 -12.26
N CYS A 24 3.42 -4.92 -12.72
CA CYS A 24 3.14 -4.41 -14.07
C CYS A 24 3.39 -2.91 -14.18
N MET A 25 3.22 -2.14 -13.11
CA MET A 25 3.43 -0.69 -13.11
C MET A 25 4.91 -0.31 -13.29
N PHE A 26 5.85 -1.14 -12.83
CA PHE A 26 7.29 -0.89 -12.99
C PHE A 26 7.86 -1.33 -14.35
N ALA A 27 7.15 -2.16 -15.11
CA ALA A 27 7.60 -2.60 -16.42
C ALA A 27 7.45 -1.54 -17.54
N SER A 28 6.77 -0.42 -17.25
CA SER A 28 6.50 0.65 -18.22
C SER A 28 7.61 1.71 -18.33
N CYS A 29 8.66 1.66 -17.51
CA CYS A 29 9.71 2.68 -17.49
C CYS A 29 11.01 2.31 -18.22
N SER A 30 10.99 1.46 -19.24
CA SER A 30 12.17 1.23 -20.06
C SER A 30 11.86 1.51 -21.53
N GLY A 31 12.30 2.66 -22.02
CA GLY A 31 12.55 2.83 -23.45
C GLY A 31 11.94 4.04 -24.12
N ASP A 32 12.82 4.88 -24.55
CA ASP A 32 12.79 5.82 -25.65
C ASP A 32 12.25 7.25 -25.40
N ASP A 33 13.21 8.16 -25.55
CA ASP A 33 13.01 9.59 -25.78
C ASP A 33 11.98 9.85 -26.90
N ASN A 34 10.76 10.17 -26.53
CA ASN A 34 9.89 10.97 -27.37
C ASN A 34 8.90 11.73 -26.47
N ASP A 35 8.95 13.04 -26.58
CA ASP A 35 8.10 14.02 -25.93
C ASP A 35 6.62 13.58 -25.82
N VAL A 36 6.23 13.09 -24.63
CA VAL A 36 4.83 13.02 -24.22
C VAL A 36 4.56 14.22 -23.34
N PRO A 37 3.69 15.17 -23.73
CA PRO A 37 3.31 16.28 -22.87
C PRO A 37 2.46 15.73 -21.72
N GLY A 38 3.02 15.67 -20.52
CA GLY A 38 2.31 15.30 -19.31
C GLY A 38 3.07 14.43 -18.31
N GLY A 39 4.24 13.90 -18.66
CA GLY A 39 5.07 13.15 -17.72
C GLY A 39 5.80 14.09 -16.76
N GLY A 40 5.29 14.29 -15.56
CA GLY A 40 6.04 14.91 -14.50
C GLY A 40 7.30 14.08 -14.21
N SER A 41 8.46 14.70 -14.09
CA SER A 41 9.69 13.98 -13.73
C SER A 41 9.58 13.43 -12.31
N ALA A 42 9.74 12.12 -12.14
CA ALA A 42 9.75 11.50 -10.82
C ALA A 42 10.67 12.27 -9.87
N GLN A 43 10.13 12.73 -8.75
CA GLN A 43 10.91 13.48 -7.77
C GLN A 43 11.77 12.50 -6.98
N ILE A 44 13.07 12.48 -7.30
CA ILE A 44 14.03 11.62 -6.61
C ILE A 44 14.36 12.19 -5.21
N GLY A 45 14.37 11.35 -4.20
CA GLY A 45 14.71 11.77 -2.84
C GLY A 45 14.35 10.76 -1.76
N VAL A 46 14.16 11.25 -0.54
CA VAL A 46 13.61 10.47 0.56
C VAL A 46 12.09 10.50 0.46
N HIS A 47 11.49 9.35 0.21
CA HIS A 47 10.04 9.18 0.21
C HIS A 47 9.57 8.68 1.57
N ARG A 48 8.38 9.09 1.99
CA ARG A 48 7.73 8.63 3.21
C ARG A 48 6.23 8.48 3.00
N ILE A 49 5.69 7.41 3.57
CA ILE A 49 4.25 7.18 3.67
C ILE A 49 3.88 7.06 5.15
N ASP A 50 2.93 7.88 5.57
CA ASP A 50 2.28 7.78 6.87
C ASP A 50 0.91 7.11 6.69
N LEU A 51 0.62 6.07 7.47
CA LEU A 51 -0.65 5.34 7.48
C LEU A 51 -1.31 5.51 8.85
N HIS A 52 -2.55 6.02 8.85
CA HIS A 52 -3.38 6.18 10.03
C HIS A 52 -4.62 5.28 9.93
N PHE A 53 -4.84 4.47 10.96
CA PHE A 53 -5.91 3.48 10.99
C PHE A 53 -7.02 3.89 11.95
N ASP A 54 -8.27 3.83 11.48
CA ASP A 54 -9.44 3.97 12.36
C ASP A 54 -9.50 2.82 13.37
N ASN A 55 -9.93 3.13 14.60
CA ASN A 55 -10.09 2.14 15.69
C ASN A 55 -11.07 1.00 15.35
N GLY A 56 -11.92 1.16 14.32
CA GLY A 56 -12.80 0.10 13.83
C GLY A 56 -12.09 -1.12 13.27
N PHE A 57 -10.80 -1.01 12.96
CA PHE A 57 -9.96 -2.12 12.48
C PHE A 57 -9.35 -2.98 13.60
N GLN A 58 -9.61 -2.70 14.86
CA GLN A 58 -8.99 -3.43 16.00
C GLN A 58 -9.32 -4.93 16.04
N ASN A 59 -10.22 -5.49 15.34
CA ASN A 59 -10.49 -6.94 15.29
C ASN A 59 -10.32 -7.50 13.88
N TRP A 60 -9.40 -6.90 13.12
CA TRP A 60 -9.14 -7.26 11.75
C TRP A 60 -7.71 -7.79 11.59
N TYR A 61 -7.55 -8.83 10.80
CA TYR A 61 -6.24 -9.21 10.31
C TYR A 61 -5.75 -8.16 9.32
N ASN A 62 -4.50 -7.77 9.42
CA ASN A 62 -3.92 -6.80 8.51
C ASN A 62 -2.55 -7.27 7.99
N LEU A 63 -2.26 -6.91 6.76
CA LEU A 63 -0.99 -7.13 6.11
C LEU A 63 -0.58 -5.83 5.42
N ILE A 64 0.57 -5.30 5.78
CA ILE A 64 1.13 -4.08 5.19
C ILE A 64 2.40 -4.48 4.45
N ILE A 65 2.47 -4.19 3.16
CA ILE A 65 3.63 -4.41 2.32
C ILE A 65 4.08 -3.05 1.81
N VAL A 66 5.33 -2.70 2.06
CA VAL A 66 5.89 -1.42 1.59
C VAL A 66 7.21 -1.69 0.89
N HIS A 67 7.46 -1.00 -0.21
CA HIS A 67 8.76 -0.98 -0.86
C HIS A 67 9.02 0.37 -1.52
N GLY A 68 10.29 0.75 -1.57
CA GLY A 68 10.78 1.88 -2.35
C GLY A 68 11.63 1.37 -3.51
N VAL A 69 11.55 2.04 -4.65
CA VAL A 69 12.28 1.70 -5.87
C VAL A 69 13.14 2.88 -6.29
N LYS A 70 14.43 2.62 -6.52
CA LYS A 70 15.37 3.60 -7.06
C LYS A 70 15.22 3.74 -8.58
N PRO A 71 15.71 4.82 -9.18
CA PRO A 71 15.66 5.00 -10.64
C PRO A 71 16.32 3.88 -11.44
N ASP A 72 17.28 3.17 -10.85
CA ASP A 72 17.96 2.01 -11.48
C ASP A 72 17.19 0.69 -11.33
N GLY A 73 16.00 0.71 -10.72
CA GLY A 73 15.15 -0.45 -10.45
C GLY A 73 15.55 -1.25 -9.21
N SER A 74 16.61 -0.88 -8.50
CA SER A 74 16.96 -1.51 -7.23
C SER A 74 16.04 -1.02 -6.10
N PHE A 75 15.95 -1.79 -5.01
CA PHE A 75 15.12 -1.45 -3.87
C PHE A 75 15.83 -0.54 -2.87
N ASN A 76 15.07 0.38 -2.30
CA ASN A 76 15.52 1.21 -1.19
C ASN A 76 15.52 0.42 0.13
N LYS A 77 16.37 0.83 1.06
CA LYS A 77 16.20 0.48 2.47
C LYS A 77 14.99 1.24 3.03
N LEU A 78 14.26 0.58 3.92
CA LEU A 78 13.09 1.17 4.57
C LEU A 78 13.34 1.35 6.06
N TYR A 79 12.81 2.42 6.60
CA TYR A 79 12.97 2.81 8.00
C TYR A 79 11.62 3.15 8.61
N GLU A 80 11.39 2.66 9.82
CA GLU A 80 10.28 3.09 10.66
C GLU A 80 10.84 3.82 11.88
N ASN A 81 10.47 5.09 12.06
CA ASN A 81 10.98 5.93 13.14
C ASN A 81 12.53 5.93 13.25
N GLY A 82 13.21 5.92 12.11
CA GLY A 82 14.68 5.90 12.03
C GLY A 82 15.33 4.53 12.25
N LYS A 83 14.55 3.48 12.51
CA LYS A 83 15.02 2.10 12.63
C LYS A 83 14.84 1.38 11.30
N GLU A 84 15.93 0.80 10.78
CA GLU A 84 15.89 0.01 9.55
C GLU A 84 14.98 -1.22 9.71
N LEU A 85 14.09 -1.41 8.76
CA LEU A 85 13.21 -2.57 8.69
C LEU A 85 13.95 -3.74 8.02
N SER A 86 13.67 -4.96 8.48
CA SER A 86 14.25 -6.16 7.89
C SER A 86 13.59 -6.50 6.56
N PHE A 87 14.40 -6.83 5.56
CA PHE A 87 13.89 -7.35 4.29
C PHE A 87 13.31 -8.76 4.47
N VAL A 88 12.16 -9.01 3.87
CA VAL A 88 11.50 -10.33 3.88
C VAL A 88 11.69 -11.05 2.54
N SER A 89 11.69 -10.33 1.41
CA SER A 89 12.10 -10.84 0.11
C SER A 89 12.48 -9.67 -0.81
N GLU A 90 13.58 -9.76 -1.52
CA GLU A 90 14.07 -8.84 -2.58
C GLU A 90 13.74 -7.35 -2.36
N GLY A 91 13.95 -6.85 -1.16
CA GLY A 91 13.69 -5.44 -0.81
C GLY A 91 12.27 -5.10 -0.34
N THR A 92 11.34 -6.03 -0.41
CA THR A 92 9.98 -5.81 0.10
C THR A 92 9.93 -5.93 1.61
N GLN A 93 9.35 -4.94 2.27
CA GLN A 93 9.11 -4.96 3.70
C GLN A 93 7.67 -5.41 3.96
N ILE A 94 7.52 -6.54 4.65
CA ILE A 94 6.22 -7.12 4.98
C ILE A 94 6.00 -6.98 6.47
N GLN A 95 4.87 -6.39 6.84
CA GLN A 95 4.42 -6.30 8.22
C GLN A 95 3.02 -6.90 8.31
N GLY A 96 2.90 -8.03 8.99
CA GLY A 96 1.64 -8.67 9.30
C GLY A 96 1.35 -8.51 10.78
N TYR A 97 0.16 -8.04 11.12
CA TYR A 97 -0.26 -7.78 12.49
C TYR A 97 -1.57 -8.49 12.80
N ALA A 98 -1.64 -9.07 13.99
CA ALA A 98 -2.93 -9.33 14.60
C ALA A 98 -3.53 -7.99 15.08
N SER A 99 -4.83 -7.91 15.12
CA SER A 99 -5.62 -6.70 15.40
C SER A 99 -5.21 -5.90 16.64
N GLU A 100 -4.69 -6.55 17.65
CA GLU A 100 -4.29 -5.92 18.92
C GLU A 100 -3.02 -5.05 18.79
N GLU A 101 -2.27 -5.21 17.70
CA GLU A 101 -1.03 -4.48 17.42
C GLU A 101 -1.19 -3.38 16.36
N LEU A 102 -2.40 -3.20 15.82
CA LEU A 102 -2.64 -2.18 14.81
C LEU A 102 -2.44 -0.78 15.38
N ARG A 103 -1.56 -0.03 14.74
CA ARG A 103 -1.16 1.32 15.11
C ARG A 103 -0.89 2.15 13.86
N ASP A 104 -0.65 3.41 14.03
CA ASP A 104 -0.17 4.26 12.95
C ASP A 104 1.28 3.93 12.59
N TYR A 105 1.60 4.04 11.31
CA TYR A 105 2.92 3.79 10.76
C TYR A 105 3.46 5.02 10.04
N SER A 106 4.75 5.25 10.17
CA SER A 106 5.50 6.24 9.40
C SER A 106 6.73 5.54 8.84
N ILE A 107 6.69 5.19 7.56
CA ILE A 107 7.73 4.43 6.89
C ILE A 107 8.38 5.31 5.83
N SER A 108 9.72 5.41 5.88
CA SER A 108 10.51 6.18 4.93
C SER A 108 11.56 5.33 4.23
N THR A 109 12.01 5.79 3.07
CA THR A 109 13.16 5.21 2.36
C THR A 109 14.47 5.84 2.82
N ASP A 110 15.62 5.25 2.42
CA ASP A 110 16.87 6.01 2.30
C ASP A 110 16.73 7.04 1.15
N ASP A 111 17.80 7.75 0.84
CA ASP A 111 17.86 8.68 -0.27
C ASP A 111 17.75 7.98 -1.65
N ASN A 112 17.59 8.77 -2.71
CA ASN A 112 17.54 8.30 -4.10
C ASN A 112 16.38 7.33 -4.40
N CYS A 113 15.24 7.51 -3.74
CA CYS A 113 13.99 6.82 -4.10
C CYS A 113 13.32 7.55 -5.26
N GLY A 114 12.85 6.82 -6.26
CA GLY A 114 12.05 7.34 -7.37
C GLY A 114 10.55 7.17 -7.14
N ALA A 115 10.17 6.08 -6.46
CA ALA A 115 8.78 5.81 -6.08
C ALA A 115 8.74 4.95 -4.82
N MET A 116 7.75 5.16 -3.97
CA MET A 116 7.45 4.31 -2.83
C MET A 116 6.01 3.86 -2.90
N VAL A 117 5.78 2.58 -2.66
CA VAL A 117 4.44 1.96 -2.73
C VAL A 117 4.11 1.33 -1.40
N ALA A 118 2.90 1.54 -0.92
CA ALA A 118 2.31 0.83 0.19
C ALA A 118 1.06 0.09 -0.26
N THR A 119 1.02 -1.21 0.03
CA THR A 119 -0.17 -2.04 -0.12
C THR A 119 -0.64 -2.45 1.27
N VAL A 120 -1.90 -2.19 1.57
CA VAL A 120 -2.53 -2.56 2.84
C VAL A 120 -3.71 -3.46 2.56
N SER A 121 -3.71 -4.64 3.17
CA SER A 121 -4.83 -5.59 3.09
C SER A 121 -5.41 -5.80 4.48
N MET A 122 -6.72 -5.65 4.60
CA MET A 122 -7.49 -5.81 5.83
C MET A 122 -8.57 -6.86 5.63
N SER A 123 -8.72 -7.77 6.59
CA SER A 123 -9.79 -8.77 6.55
C SER A 123 -10.31 -9.06 7.96
N SER A 124 -11.62 -9.25 8.07
CA SER A 124 -12.24 -9.60 9.33
C SER A 124 -11.79 -10.98 9.81
N LEU A 125 -11.33 -11.10 11.05
CA LEU A 125 -10.88 -12.35 11.64
C LEU A 125 -11.99 -13.43 11.72
N ASN A 126 -13.22 -13.01 11.88
CA ASN A 126 -14.37 -13.89 12.08
C ASN A 126 -15.33 -13.91 10.87
N GLY A 127 -14.96 -13.30 9.75
CA GLY A 127 -15.84 -13.12 8.59
C GLY A 127 -17.05 -12.24 8.86
N LEU A 128 -17.06 -11.50 9.97
CA LEU A 128 -18.10 -10.55 10.29
C LEU A 128 -17.84 -9.23 9.56
N PRO A 129 -18.83 -8.67 8.88
CA PRO A 129 -18.66 -7.41 8.17
C PRO A 129 -18.47 -6.24 9.13
N ALA A 130 -17.90 -5.15 8.63
CA ALA A 130 -17.81 -3.89 9.34
C ALA A 130 -19.21 -3.39 9.76
N THR A 131 -19.37 -2.98 11.00
CA THR A 131 -20.66 -2.48 11.52
C THR A 131 -20.90 -1.00 11.23
N ARG A 132 -19.85 -0.28 10.83
CA ARG A 132 -19.83 1.12 10.39
C ARG A 132 -18.75 1.31 9.34
N ASP A 133 -18.76 2.44 8.69
CA ASP A 133 -17.63 2.84 7.86
C ASP A 133 -16.36 2.99 8.71
N VAL A 134 -15.25 2.47 8.22
CA VAL A 134 -13.93 2.60 8.83
C VAL A 134 -12.91 3.05 7.80
N THR A 135 -11.90 3.81 8.20
CA THR A 135 -11.00 4.48 7.27
C THR A 135 -9.53 4.16 7.52
N ILE A 136 -8.76 4.19 6.42
CA ILE A 136 -7.30 4.28 6.43
C ILE A 136 -6.94 5.58 5.74
N THR A 137 -6.19 6.45 6.42
CA THR A 137 -5.65 7.66 5.80
C THR A 137 -4.19 7.43 5.46
N ALA A 138 -3.84 7.58 4.19
CA ALA A 138 -2.47 7.53 3.70
C ALA A 138 -2.00 8.94 3.33
N VAL A 139 -0.80 9.32 3.78
CA VAL A 139 -0.19 10.62 3.50
C VAL A 139 1.19 10.39 2.90
N GLY A 140 1.39 10.90 1.68
CA GLY A 140 2.67 10.81 0.97
C GLY A 140 3.54 12.05 1.17
N TYR A 141 4.85 11.83 1.28
CA TYR A 141 5.85 12.88 1.40
C TYR A 141 7.06 12.57 0.51
N ILE A 142 7.65 13.62 -0.08
CA ILE A 142 8.96 13.58 -0.73
C ILE A 142 9.83 14.67 -0.14
N ASN A 143 11.03 14.32 0.33
CA ASN A 143 11.98 15.23 0.97
C ASN A 143 11.33 16.07 2.10
N GLY A 144 10.45 15.45 2.89
CA GLY A 144 9.73 16.07 4.00
C GLY A 144 8.54 16.96 3.59
N LYS A 145 8.35 17.23 2.30
CA LYS A 145 7.19 17.96 1.79
C LYS A 145 6.03 16.98 1.56
N ARG A 146 4.87 17.27 2.14
CA ARG A 146 3.65 16.51 1.86
C ARG A 146 3.23 16.72 0.40
N ILE A 147 3.04 15.63 -0.33
CA ILE A 147 2.62 15.65 -1.73
C ILE A 147 1.09 15.54 -1.84
N TYR A 148 0.50 14.58 -1.13
CA TYR A 148 -0.96 14.43 -1.10
C TYR A 148 -1.42 13.57 0.08
N THR A 149 -2.74 13.50 0.27
CA THR A 149 -3.42 12.71 1.30
C THR A 149 -4.62 12.02 0.65
N LYS A 150 -4.76 10.71 0.89
CA LYS A 150 -5.90 9.91 0.45
C LYS A 150 -6.56 9.25 1.67
N VAL A 151 -7.89 9.20 1.65
CA VAL A 151 -8.68 8.48 2.65
C VAL A 151 -9.38 7.33 1.96
N PHE A 152 -9.05 6.11 2.36
CA PHE A 152 -9.68 4.89 1.87
C PHE A 152 -10.75 4.46 2.86
N THR A 153 -11.95 4.21 2.39
CA THR A 153 -13.10 3.86 3.24
C THR A 153 -13.55 2.44 2.98
N LEU A 154 -13.55 1.62 4.02
CA LEU A 154 -14.27 0.35 4.05
C LEU A 154 -15.69 0.64 4.50
N PRO A 155 -16.72 0.43 3.67
CA PRO A 155 -18.09 0.71 4.04
C PRO A 155 -18.64 -0.31 5.02
N ALA A 156 -19.64 0.09 5.79
CA ALA A 156 -20.43 -0.82 6.61
C ALA A 156 -20.99 -1.96 5.75
N GLY A 157 -20.92 -3.17 6.25
CA GLY A 157 -21.35 -4.37 5.54
C GLY A 157 -20.25 -5.10 4.76
N ALA A 158 -19.10 -4.48 4.50
CA ALA A 158 -17.95 -5.13 3.87
C ALA A 158 -17.10 -5.91 4.87
N ALA A 159 -16.45 -6.97 4.41
CA ALA A 159 -15.64 -7.88 5.25
C ALA A 159 -14.15 -7.86 4.91
N SER A 160 -13.75 -7.24 3.81
CA SER A 160 -12.34 -7.08 3.44
C SER A 160 -12.10 -5.80 2.62
N MET A 161 -10.90 -5.26 2.73
CA MET A 161 -10.39 -4.23 1.82
C MET A 161 -8.93 -4.46 1.51
N ALA A 162 -8.53 -4.03 0.33
CA ALA A 162 -7.13 -3.80 0.00
C ALA A 162 -6.99 -2.43 -0.63
N MET A 163 -5.89 -1.72 -0.31
CA MET A 163 -5.56 -0.46 -0.96
C MET A 163 -4.11 -0.44 -1.41
N VAL A 164 -3.86 0.24 -2.51
CA VAL A 164 -2.52 0.60 -2.98
C VAL A 164 -2.39 2.11 -2.94
N PHE A 165 -1.22 2.59 -2.57
CA PHE A 165 -0.91 4.01 -2.47
C PHE A 165 0.54 4.24 -2.89
N THR A 166 0.77 5.16 -3.81
CA THR A 166 2.11 5.45 -4.32
C THR A 166 2.54 6.88 -4.03
N THR A 167 3.85 7.13 -4.06
CA THR A 167 4.45 8.47 -3.89
C THR A 167 5.10 8.98 -5.18
N ASP A 168 4.77 8.42 -6.32
CA ASP A 168 5.19 8.91 -7.62
C ASP A 168 4.33 10.09 -8.12
N ASP A 169 4.58 10.54 -9.33
CA ASP A 169 3.88 11.68 -9.92
C ASP A 169 2.37 11.43 -10.06
N GLY A 170 1.61 12.12 -9.23
CA GLY A 170 0.16 12.06 -9.22
C GLY A 170 -0.43 11.35 -8.01
N GLY A 171 0.36 10.55 -7.28
CA GLY A 171 -0.13 9.86 -6.10
C GLY A 171 -1.21 8.85 -6.44
N GLU A 172 -0.91 7.95 -7.36
CA GLU A 172 -1.84 6.92 -7.77
C GLU A 172 -2.32 6.08 -6.60
N SER A 173 -3.59 5.76 -6.62
CA SER A 173 -4.22 4.93 -5.60
C SER A 173 -5.27 4.00 -6.19
N GLU A 174 -5.44 2.86 -5.54
CA GLU A 174 -6.46 1.88 -5.89
C GLU A 174 -7.12 1.37 -4.60
N LEU A 175 -8.42 1.17 -4.64
CA LEU A 175 -9.21 0.61 -3.55
C LEU A 175 -10.03 -0.59 -4.02
N ILE A 176 -9.87 -1.71 -3.33
CA ILE A 176 -10.59 -2.96 -3.56
C ILE A 176 -11.40 -3.28 -2.31
N ILE A 177 -12.71 -3.49 -2.46
CA ILE A 177 -13.62 -3.90 -1.40
C ILE A 177 -14.23 -5.26 -1.75
N ASP A 178 -14.11 -6.24 -0.85
CA ASP A 178 -14.60 -7.62 -1.03
C ASP A 178 -14.22 -8.23 -2.40
N GLY A 179 -13.00 -7.89 -2.88
CA GLY A 179 -12.45 -8.38 -4.14
C GLY A 179 -12.91 -7.62 -5.40
N VAL A 180 -13.62 -6.49 -5.25
CA VAL A 180 -14.05 -5.63 -6.36
C VAL A 180 -13.30 -4.32 -6.30
N ILE A 181 -12.70 -3.88 -7.41
CA ILE A 181 -12.09 -2.55 -7.55
C ILE A 181 -13.24 -1.52 -7.52
N VAL A 182 -13.20 -0.62 -6.54
CA VAL A 182 -14.24 0.41 -6.35
C VAL A 182 -13.73 1.82 -6.64
N GLU A 183 -12.40 2.01 -6.64
CA GLU A 183 -11.74 3.26 -6.96
C GLU A 183 -10.37 2.98 -7.57
N SER A 184 -10.03 3.67 -8.65
CA SER A 184 -8.73 3.65 -9.30
C SER A 184 -8.44 5.02 -9.90
N ASP A 185 -7.28 5.57 -9.65
CA ASP A 185 -6.85 6.88 -10.21
C ASP A 185 -6.18 6.70 -11.59
N HIS A 186 -6.33 5.55 -12.24
CA HIS A 186 -5.74 5.22 -13.55
C HIS A 186 -6.61 5.58 -14.77
N ASP A 187 -7.58 6.49 -14.66
CA ASP A 187 -8.44 6.94 -15.77
C ASP A 187 -7.80 8.08 -16.61
#